data_d7f88fd41833cb13f617cb43c594e380
#
_entry.id   d7f88fd41833cb13f617cb43c594e380
#
_cell.length_a   1.000
_cell.length_b   1.000
_cell.length_c   1.000
_cell.angle_alpha   90.00
_cell.angle_beta   90.00
_cell.angle_gamma   90.00
#
_symmetry.space_group_name_H-M   'P 1'
#
loop_
_entity.id
_entity.type
_entity.pdbx_description
1 polymer ?
#
loop_
_entity_poly.entity_id
_entity_poly.type
_entity_poly.pdbx_seq_one_letter_code
_entity_poly.pdbx_strand_id
1 'polypeptide(L)'
;TQLKLLKMQYHPHFLFNALNTIYFLIDEENEEEIEAVELLSDLLRYQLYDINTKVTIEEEIDYLRTYIQFQRLRMTKRLQFEESFDPELTGQKIHPLLFLPLLENAFKYVGEAYWIQVSMREEGSKVCFGVSNTFNPDSLEQRKGKGIGIDNLRKRLELLYPDKHELRIK
;
A
#
# COMPACT_ATOMS: atom_id res chain seq x y z
N THR A 1 15.56 18.10 1.73
CA THR A 1 14.17 18.57 1.77
C THR A 1 13.30 17.57 2.53
N GLN A 2 12.23 18.02 3.19
CA GLN A 2 11.33 17.17 4.00
C GLN A 2 10.74 15.98 3.21
N LEU A 3 10.41 16.17 1.93
CA LEU A 3 9.93 15.10 1.04
C LEU A 3 10.97 14.00 0.82
N LYS A 4 12.24 14.35 0.74
CA LYS A 4 13.34 13.37 0.58
C LYS A 4 13.54 12.54 1.86
N LEU A 5 13.42 13.17 3.02
CA LEU A 5 13.47 12.48 4.32
C LEU A 5 12.27 11.54 4.52
N LEU A 6 11.06 11.96 4.11
CA LEU A 6 9.87 11.12 4.14
C LEU A 6 9.97 9.90 3.20
N LYS A 7 10.60 10.06 2.02
CA LYS A 7 10.89 8.95 1.10
C LYS A 7 11.86 7.94 1.71
N MET A 8 12.93 8.39 2.35
CA MET A 8 13.93 7.51 2.95
C MET A 8 13.40 6.64 4.10
N GLN A 9 12.30 7.04 4.75
CA GLN A 9 11.69 6.25 5.82
C GLN A 9 10.87 5.04 5.34
N TYR A 10 10.40 5.05 4.09
CA TYR A 10 9.57 3.97 3.53
C TYR A 10 10.41 2.81 2.94
N HIS A 11 11.52 3.11 2.28
CA HIS A 11 12.30 2.14 1.53
C HIS A 11 12.90 0.99 2.35
N PRO A 12 13.55 1.22 3.51
CA PRO A 12 14.19 0.13 4.26
C PRO A 12 13.21 -0.88 4.81
N HIS A 13 12.07 -0.43 5.31
CA HIS A 13 11.05 -1.30 5.91
C HIS A 13 10.36 -2.18 4.87
N PHE A 14 10.03 -1.62 3.69
CA PHE A 14 9.46 -2.39 2.59
C PHE A 14 10.42 -3.46 2.08
N LEU A 15 11.68 -3.10 1.80
CA LEU A 15 12.72 -4.04 1.36
C LEU A 15 12.93 -5.17 2.37
N PHE A 16 12.96 -4.85 3.64
CA PHE A 16 13.11 -5.84 4.71
C PHE A 16 11.93 -6.82 4.74
N ASN A 17 10.71 -6.33 4.64
CA ASN A 17 9.52 -7.17 4.59
C ASN A 17 9.47 -8.01 3.30
N ALA A 18 9.89 -7.47 2.18
CA ALA A 18 9.97 -8.17 0.91
C ALA A 18 10.99 -9.33 0.95
N LEU A 19 12.18 -9.08 1.49
CA LEU A 19 13.19 -10.11 1.68
C LEU A 19 12.70 -11.23 2.62
N ASN A 20 12.00 -10.88 3.70
CA ASN A 20 11.40 -11.87 4.58
C ASN A 20 10.35 -12.72 3.86
N THR A 21 9.54 -12.13 2.99
CA THR A 21 8.56 -12.88 2.19
C THR A 21 9.25 -13.91 1.31
N ILE A 22 10.28 -13.52 0.58
CA ILE A 22 11.06 -14.42 -0.27
C ILE A 22 11.70 -15.53 0.57
N TYR A 23 12.30 -15.20 1.70
CA TYR A 23 12.90 -16.16 2.62
C TYR A 23 11.92 -17.25 3.08
N PHE A 24 10.68 -16.87 3.41
CA PHE A 24 9.64 -17.84 3.80
C PHE A 24 9.14 -18.71 2.66
N LEU A 25 9.33 -18.30 1.41
CA LEU A 25 8.90 -19.05 0.21
C LEU A 25 10.00 -19.95 -0.36
N ILE A 26 11.26 -19.79 0.05
CA ILE A 26 12.40 -20.54 -0.48
C ILE A 26 12.26 -22.07 -0.31
N ASP A 27 11.55 -22.54 0.72
CA ASP A 27 11.34 -23.95 1.00
C ASP A 27 10.09 -24.54 0.31
N GLU A 28 9.32 -23.75 -0.46
CA GLU A 28 8.14 -24.20 -1.18
C GLU A 28 8.40 -24.31 -2.69
N GLU A 29 7.49 -24.90 -3.47
CA GLU A 29 7.68 -25.22 -4.88
C GLU A 29 8.05 -23.99 -5.74
N ASN A 30 8.95 -24.19 -6.71
CA ASN A 30 9.64 -23.16 -7.52
C ASN A 30 8.76 -22.07 -8.18
N GLU A 31 7.50 -22.35 -8.49
CA GLU A 31 6.62 -21.40 -9.19
C GLU A 31 6.24 -20.20 -8.32
N GLU A 32 5.93 -20.40 -7.05
CA GLU A 32 5.60 -19.31 -6.13
C GLU A 32 6.81 -18.42 -5.82
N GLU A 33 8.01 -19.01 -5.78
CA GLU A 33 9.26 -18.29 -5.60
C GLU A 33 9.56 -17.37 -6.78
N ILE A 34 9.37 -17.86 -8.01
CA ILE A 34 9.53 -17.08 -9.24
C ILE A 34 8.54 -15.89 -9.24
N GLU A 35 7.26 -16.15 -8.98
CA GLU A 35 6.23 -15.12 -8.91
C GLU A 35 6.60 -14.05 -7.87
N ALA A 36 7.05 -14.44 -6.67
CA ALA A 36 7.45 -13.51 -5.63
C ALA A 36 8.60 -12.59 -6.06
N VAL A 37 9.60 -13.14 -6.75
CA VAL A 37 10.75 -12.36 -7.26
C VAL A 37 10.32 -11.39 -8.37
N GLU A 38 9.45 -11.81 -9.27
CA GLU A 38 8.92 -10.96 -10.34
C GLU A 38 8.12 -9.79 -9.77
N LEU A 39 7.17 -10.07 -8.88
CA LEU A 39 6.36 -9.04 -8.21
C LEU A 39 7.23 -8.07 -7.41
N LEU A 40 8.23 -8.57 -6.70
CA LEU A 40 9.17 -7.72 -5.97
C LEU A 40 9.96 -6.81 -6.91
N SER A 41 10.42 -7.35 -8.05
CA SER A 41 11.15 -6.56 -9.05
C SER A 41 10.31 -5.41 -9.60
N ASP A 42 9.03 -5.66 -9.86
CA ASP A 42 8.10 -4.64 -10.35
C ASP A 42 7.83 -3.57 -9.27
N LEU A 43 7.64 -3.98 -8.03
CA LEU A 43 7.46 -3.05 -6.91
C LEU A 43 8.69 -2.15 -6.71
N LEU A 44 9.89 -2.72 -6.76
CA LEU A 44 11.14 -1.95 -6.65
C LEU A 44 11.33 -0.99 -7.80
N ARG A 45 11.03 -1.40 -9.02
CA ARG A 45 11.11 -0.55 -10.21
C ARG A 45 10.21 0.67 -10.08
N TYR A 46 8.98 0.50 -9.64
CA TYR A 46 8.05 1.61 -9.41
C TYR A 46 8.55 2.57 -8.32
N GLN A 47 9.17 2.05 -7.25
CA GLN A 47 9.69 2.88 -6.17
C GLN A 47 10.92 3.72 -6.56
N LEU A 48 11.56 3.42 -7.69
CA LEU A 48 12.65 4.24 -8.24
C LEU A 48 12.15 5.50 -8.95
N TYR A 49 10.85 5.63 -9.23
CA TYR A 49 10.29 6.86 -9.78
C TYR A 49 10.52 8.05 -8.84
N ASP A 50 10.75 9.21 -9.47
CA ASP A 50 10.82 10.45 -8.70
C ASP A 50 9.46 10.78 -8.11
N ILE A 51 9.39 10.81 -6.79
CA ILE A 51 8.16 11.13 -6.05
C ILE A 51 7.60 12.54 -6.33
N ASN A 52 8.39 13.42 -6.91
CA ASN A 52 7.95 14.75 -7.33
C ASN A 52 7.29 14.75 -8.71
N THR A 53 7.46 13.67 -9.48
CA THR A 53 6.84 13.52 -10.79
C THR A 53 5.53 12.76 -10.63
N LYS A 54 4.43 13.35 -11.12
CA LYS A 54 3.13 12.70 -11.11
C LYS A 54 3.09 11.57 -12.13
N VAL A 55 2.49 10.46 -11.72
CA VAL A 55 2.19 9.29 -12.55
C VAL A 55 0.72 9.31 -12.96
N THR A 56 0.31 8.44 -13.88
CA THR A 56 -1.10 8.22 -14.16
C THR A 56 -1.76 7.43 -13.03
N ILE A 57 -3.07 7.59 -12.89
CA ILE A 57 -3.83 6.83 -11.89
C ILE A 57 -3.76 5.32 -12.17
N GLU A 58 -3.70 4.92 -13.45
CA GLU A 58 -3.53 3.54 -13.87
C GLU A 58 -2.20 2.95 -13.37
N GLU A 59 -1.10 3.70 -13.50
CA GLU A 59 0.22 3.28 -13.00
C GLU A 59 0.18 3.08 -11.47
N GLU A 60 -0.50 3.95 -10.74
CA GLU A 60 -0.67 3.80 -9.29
C GLU A 60 -1.56 2.60 -8.94
N ILE A 61 -2.67 2.38 -9.67
CA ILE A 61 -3.55 1.20 -9.48
C ILE A 61 -2.79 -0.09 -9.77
N ASP A 62 -2.02 -0.17 -10.84
CA ASP A 62 -1.23 -1.35 -11.18
C ASP A 62 -0.19 -1.65 -10.10
N TYR A 63 0.46 -0.62 -9.56
CA TYR A 63 1.35 -0.77 -8.42
C TYR A 63 0.64 -1.32 -7.19
N LEU A 64 -0.53 -0.78 -6.84
CA LEU A 64 -1.32 -1.24 -5.68
C LEU A 64 -1.76 -2.70 -5.86
N ARG A 65 -2.16 -3.10 -7.07
CA ARG A 65 -2.50 -4.51 -7.38
C ARG A 65 -1.30 -5.43 -7.25
N THR A 66 -0.15 -5.02 -7.78
CA THR A 66 1.10 -5.78 -7.62
C THR A 66 1.47 -5.95 -6.14
N TYR A 67 1.33 -4.88 -5.35
CA TYR A 67 1.57 -4.93 -3.90
C TYR A 67 0.60 -5.88 -3.19
N ILE A 68 -0.70 -5.81 -3.52
CA ILE A 68 -1.74 -6.68 -2.97
C ILE A 68 -1.41 -8.15 -3.28
N GLN A 69 -1.09 -8.47 -4.53
CA GLN A 69 -0.73 -9.81 -4.97
C GLN A 69 0.49 -10.33 -4.21
N PHE A 70 1.55 -9.52 -4.08
CA PHE A 70 2.75 -9.86 -3.33
C PHE A 70 2.44 -10.14 -1.85
N GLN A 71 1.59 -9.33 -1.20
CA GLN A 71 1.20 -9.56 0.19
C GLN A 71 0.36 -10.82 0.36
N ARG A 72 -0.48 -11.16 -0.62
CA ARG A 72 -1.33 -12.36 -0.58
C ARG A 72 -0.53 -13.66 -0.66
N LEU A 73 0.65 -13.68 -1.28
CA LEU A 73 1.53 -14.86 -1.29
C LEU A 73 1.92 -15.31 0.13
N ARG A 74 2.10 -14.36 1.05
CA ARG A 74 2.47 -14.65 2.44
C ARG A 74 1.30 -14.81 3.40
N MET A 75 0.10 -14.47 2.96
CA MET A 75 -1.10 -14.58 3.79
C MET A 75 -1.69 -15.98 3.73
N THR A 76 -2.40 -16.37 4.79
CA THR A 76 -3.12 -17.63 4.79
C THR A 76 -4.24 -17.62 3.75
N LYS A 77 -4.57 -18.79 3.19
CA LYS A 77 -5.70 -18.98 2.25
C LYS A 77 -7.08 -18.56 2.83
N ARG A 78 -7.12 -18.17 4.12
CA ARG A 78 -8.34 -17.67 4.78
C ARG A 78 -8.58 -16.19 4.54
N LEU A 79 -7.62 -15.43 3.98
CA LEU A 79 -7.80 -14.03 3.71
C LEU A 79 -8.91 -13.83 2.67
N GLN A 80 -10.01 -13.21 3.08
CA GLN A 80 -11.04 -12.70 2.18
C GLN A 80 -10.62 -11.30 1.74
N PHE A 81 -10.30 -11.16 0.47
CA PHE A 81 -9.85 -9.90 -0.10
C PHE A 81 -10.80 -9.46 -1.21
N GLU A 82 -11.31 -8.25 -1.10
CA GLU A 82 -12.17 -7.64 -2.11
C GLU A 82 -11.52 -6.36 -2.63
N GLU A 83 -11.45 -6.21 -3.95
CA GLU A 83 -11.03 -4.97 -4.59
C GLU A 83 -12.12 -4.43 -5.53
N SER A 84 -12.27 -3.12 -5.55
CA SER A 84 -13.14 -2.40 -6.45
C SER A 84 -12.44 -1.13 -6.93
N PHE A 85 -11.83 -1.21 -8.09
CA PHE A 85 -11.24 -0.06 -8.79
C PHE A 85 -12.17 0.35 -9.94
N ASP A 86 -12.63 1.60 -9.91
CA ASP A 86 -13.51 2.16 -10.92
C ASP A 86 -12.82 2.17 -12.29
N PRO A 87 -13.37 1.52 -13.32
CA PRO A 87 -12.77 1.49 -14.66
C PRO A 87 -12.73 2.86 -15.35
N GLU A 88 -13.50 3.83 -14.87
CA GLU A 88 -13.49 5.21 -15.38
C GLU A 88 -12.28 6.02 -14.87
N LEU A 89 -11.50 5.50 -13.92
CA LEU A 89 -10.26 6.09 -13.48
C LEU A 89 -9.18 5.91 -14.54
N THR A 90 -9.11 6.84 -15.49
CA THR A 90 -8.14 6.82 -16.59
C THR A 90 -7.56 8.20 -16.86
N GLY A 91 -6.23 8.29 -16.92
CA GLY A 91 -5.51 9.52 -17.31
C GLY A 91 -5.35 10.58 -16.23
N GLN A 92 -6.02 10.47 -15.08
CA GLN A 92 -5.79 11.39 -13.97
C GLN A 92 -4.33 11.28 -13.48
N LYS A 93 -3.75 12.42 -13.10
CA LYS A 93 -2.36 12.48 -12.62
C LYS A 93 -2.30 12.60 -11.11
N ILE A 94 -1.56 11.71 -10.47
CA ILE A 94 -1.38 11.66 -9.02
C ILE A 94 0.10 11.50 -8.65
N HIS A 95 0.48 11.90 -7.44
CA HIS A 95 1.82 11.59 -6.94
C HIS A 95 1.93 10.10 -6.58
N PRO A 96 3.03 9.44 -6.95
CA PRO A 96 3.18 7.99 -6.75
C PRO A 96 3.26 7.62 -5.27
N LEU A 97 2.90 6.37 -4.94
CA LEU A 97 3.00 5.80 -3.58
C LEU A 97 2.18 6.57 -2.54
N LEU A 98 1.08 7.20 -2.95
CA LEU A 98 0.25 7.99 -2.04
C LEU A 98 -0.64 7.09 -1.16
N PHE A 99 -1.19 6.02 -1.74
CA PHE A 99 -2.15 5.14 -1.07
C PHE A 99 -1.51 3.94 -0.37
N LEU A 100 -0.26 3.62 -0.69
CA LEU A 100 0.47 2.48 -0.15
C LEU A 100 0.43 2.39 1.39
N PRO A 101 0.63 3.49 2.16
CA PRO A 101 0.63 3.41 3.62
C PRO A 101 -0.69 2.92 4.22
N LEU A 102 -1.81 3.15 3.53
CA LEU A 102 -3.13 2.68 3.97
C LEU A 102 -3.25 1.16 3.77
N LEU A 103 -2.77 0.65 2.62
CA LEU A 103 -2.70 -0.79 2.36
C LEU A 103 -1.74 -1.51 3.30
N GLU A 104 -0.55 -0.96 3.51
CA GLU A 104 0.42 -1.51 4.48
C GLU A 104 -0.21 -1.65 5.87
N ASN A 105 -0.96 -0.65 6.28
CA ASN A 105 -1.67 -0.65 7.55
C ASN A 105 -2.72 -1.78 7.61
N ALA A 106 -3.52 -1.94 6.56
CA ALA A 106 -4.56 -2.96 6.49
C ALA A 106 -3.96 -4.38 6.58
N PHE A 107 -2.94 -4.70 5.80
CA PHE A 107 -2.27 -6.01 5.85
C PHE A 107 -1.54 -6.26 7.17
N LYS A 108 -1.01 -5.22 7.79
CA LYS A 108 -0.30 -5.33 9.07
C LYS A 108 -1.24 -5.62 10.25
N TYR A 109 -2.45 -5.06 10.23
CA TYR A 109 -3.38 -5.10 11.36
C TYR A 109 -4.64 -5.93 11.10
N VAL A 110 -4.70 -6.67 9.98
CA VAL A 110 -5.82 -7.58 9.71
C VAL A 110 -5.98 -8.56 10.86
N GLY A 111 -7.20 -8.63 11.40
CA GLY A 111 -7.54 -9.50 12.52
C GLY A 111 -7.85 -10.93 12.10
N GLU A 112 -8.22 -11.79 13.07
CA GLU A 112 -8.43 -13.23 12.88
C GLU A 112 -9.54 -13.59 11.87
N ALA A 113 -10.50 -12.69 11.62
CA ALA A 113 -11.50 -12.87 10.57
C ALA A 113 -10.92 -12.70 9.15
N TYR A 114 -9.67 -12.22 9.03
CA TYR A 114 -8.90 -12.14 7.78
C TYR A 114 -9.69 -11.54 6.60
N TRP A 115 -10.24 -10.33 6.80
CA TRP A 115 -10.99 -9.63 5.77
C TRP A 115 -10.38 -8.25 5.50
N ILE A 116 -10.13 -7.94 4.22
CA ILE A 116 -9.66 -6.64 3.72
C ILE A 116 -10.49 -6.27 2.50
N GLN A 117 -10.97 -5.04 2.45
CA GLN A 117 -11.64 -4.46 1.30
C GLN A 117 -10.91 -3.17 0.88
N VAL A 118 -10.65 -3.05 -0.42
CA VAL A 118 -10.00 -1.89 -1.04
C VAL A 118 -10.89 -1.35 -2.14
N SER A 119 -11.05 -0.03 -2.18
CA SER A 119 -11.80 0.63 -3.25
C SER A 119 -11.11 1.90 -3.70
N MET A 120 -11.23 2.22 -4.99
CA MET A 120 -10.86 3.50 -5.56
C MET A 120 -11.90 3.91 -6.59
N ARG A 121 -12.41 5.13 -6.48
CA ARG A 121 -13.43 5.66 -7.38
C ARG A 121 -13.25 7.15 -7.60
N GLU A 122 -13.82 7.64 -8.69
CA GLU A 122 -13.97 9.07 -8.93
C GLU A 122 -15.27 9.60 -8.32
N GLU A 123 -15.19 10.70 -7.59
CA GLU A 123 -16.36 11.43 -7.09
C GLU A 123 -16.24 12.90 -7.53
N GLY A 124 -16.90 13.26 -8.59
CA GLY A 124 -16.78 14.58 -9.19
C GLY A 124 -15.36 14.81 -9.73
N SER A 125 -14.60 15.73 -9.15
CA SER A 125 -13.21 16.01 -9.51
C SER A 125 -12.19 15.40 -8.56
N LYS A 126 -12.61 14.46 -7.70
CA LYS A 126 -11.79 13.87 -6.65
C LYS A 126 -11.61 12.38 -6.86
N VAL A 127 -10.41 11.90 -6.61
CA VAL A 127 -10.13 10.47 -6.46
C VAL A 127 -10.33 10.08 -5.00
N CYS A 128 -11.23 9.14 -4.74
CA CYS A 128 -11.53 8.62 -3.42
C CYS A 128 -10.96 7.21 -3.28
N PHE A 129 -10.02 7.03 -2.36
CA PHE A 129 -9.43 5.74 -2.03
C PHE A 129 -9.87 5.31 -0.63
N GLY A 130 -10.32 4.09 -0.48
CA GLY A 130 -10.77 3.52 0.79
C GLY A 130 -10.17 2.14 1.04
N VAL A 131 -9.76 1.90 2.29
CA VAL A 131 -9.33 0.59 2.78
C VAL A 131 -10.05 0.30 4.09
N SER A 132 -10.63 -0.89 4.19
CA SER A 132 -11.24 -1.40 5.42
C SER A 132 -10.70 -2.80 5.70
N ASN A 133 -10.49 -3.12 6.95
CA ASN A 133 -10.03 -4.44 7.36
C ASN A 133 -10.61 -4.85 8.71
N THR A 134 -10.72 -6.15 8.93
CA THR A 134 -10.93 -6.67 10.28
C THR A 134 -9.74 -6.34 11.16
N PHE A 135 -10.00 -6.21 12.42
CA PHE A 135 -9.04 -5.69 13.37
C PHE A 135 -9.03 -6.59 14.62
N ASN A 136 -7.85 -6.89 15.14
CA ASN A 136 -7.69 -7.59 16.41
C ASN A 136 -7.55 -6.57 17.55
N PRO A 137 -8.49 -6.50 18.51
CA PRO A 137 -8.41 -5.59 19.65
C PRO A 137 -7.13 -5.74 20.48
N ASP A 138 -6.59 -6.94 20.58
CA ASP A 138 -5.37 -7.23 21.36
C ASP A 138 -4.11 -6.58 20.71
N SER A 139 -4.19 -6.24 19.43
CA SER A 139 -3.12 -5.49 18.74
C SER A 139 -3.06 -4.00 19.14
N LEU A 140 -4.05 -3.49 19.89
CA LEU A 140 -4.09 -2.10 20.38
C LEU A 140 -2.94 -1.77 21.35
N GLU A 141 -2.54 -2.72 22.19
CA GLU A 141 -1.42 -2.51 23.12
C GLU A 141 -0.08 -2.33 22.41
N GLN A 142 0.06 -2.93 21.23
CA GLN A 142 1.25 -2.74 20.37
C GLN A 142 1.25 -1.40 19.62
N ARG A 143 0.13 -0.65 19.64
CA ARG A 143 0.00 0.67 19.00
C ARG A 143 0.72 1.80 19.72
N LYS A 144 1.11 1.63 20.99
CA LYS A 144 1.87 2.66 21.73
C LYS A 144 3.22 2.90 21.02
N GLY A 145 3.20 3.82 20.05
CA GLY A 145 4.40 4.35 19.41
C GLY A 145 4.52 4.25 17.88
N LYS A 146 3.52 3.78 17.12
CA LYS A 146 3.73 3.49 15.69
C LYS A 146 2.61 3.96 14.73
N GLY A 147 2.13 5.16 14.88
CA GLY A 147 1.35 5.87 13.84
C GLY A 147 2.20 6.47 12.72
N ILE A 148 3.49 6.10 12.62
CA ILE A 148 4.48 6.73 11.73
C ILE A 148 4.02 6.75 10.27
N GLY A 149 3.43 5.65 9.77
CA GLY A 149 2.97 5.56 8.37
C GLY A 149 1.83 6.54 8.05
N ILE A 150 0.84 6.60 8.92
CA ILE A 150 -0.31 7.50 8.75
C ILE A 150 0.08 8.96 8.99
N ASP A 151 0.92 9.23 9.97
CA ASP A 151 1.42 10.59 10.22
C ASP A 151 2.28 11.10 9.05
N ASN A 152 3.09 10.25 8.46
CA ASN A 152 3.86 10.57 7.27
C ASN A 152 2.95 10.79 6.05
N LEU A 153 1.90 9.98 5.88
CA LEU A 153 0.90 10.19 4.84
C LEU A 153 0.22 11.55 5.01
N ARG A 154 -0.21 11.90 6.23
CA ARG A 154 -0.83 13.20 6.53
C ARG A 154 0.09 14.36 6.13
N LYS A 155 1.34 14.35 6.58
CA LYS A 155 2.34 15.38 6.23
C LYS A 155 2.58 15.45 4.71
N ARG A 156 2.60 14.31 4.06
CA ARG A 156 2.80 14.23 2.61
C ARG A 156 1.60 14.82 1.85
N LEU A 157 0.38 14.54 2.30
CA LEU A 157 -0.84 15.12 1.73
C LEU A 157 -0.85 16.65 1.90
N GLU A 158 -0.49 17.17 3.07
CA GLU A 158 -0.38 18.61 3.33
C GLU A 158 0.63 19.29 2.40
N LEU A 159 1.76 18.62 2.10
CA LEU A 159 2.80 19.17 1.24
C LEU A 159 2.45 19.11 -0.27
N LEU A 160 1.80 18.00 -0.72
CA LEU A 160 1.54 17.76 -2.12
C LEU A 160 0.17 18.27 -2.59
N TYR A 161 -0.80 18.30 -1.68
CA TYR A 161 -2.19 18.67 -1.96
C TYR A 161 -2.73 19.62 -0.90
N PRO A 162 -2.11 20.80 -0.68
CA PRO A 162 -2.58 21.77 0.30
C PRO A 162 -4.03 22.16 -0.03
N ASP A 163 -4.92 22.09 0.97
CA ASP A 163 -6.35 22.40 0.86
C ASP A 163 -7.13 21.59 -0.20
N LYS A 164 -6.53 20.49 -0.73
CA LYS A 164 -7.10 19.65 -1.79
C LYS A 164 -7.18 18.17 -1.40
N HIS A 165 -7.05 17.84 -0.14
CA HIS A 165 -7.11 16.48 0.37
C HIS A 165 -7.99 16.37 1.61
N GLU A 166 -8.47 15.18 1.85
CA GLU A 166 -9.12 14.79 3.10
C GLU A 166 -8.65 13.39 3.49
N LEU A 167 -8.28 13.19 4.75
CA LEU A 167 -7.90 11.89 5.32
C LEU A 167 -8.79 11.60 6.53
N ARG A 168 -9.62 10.56 6.42
CA ARG A 168 -10.48 10.04 7.50
C ARG A 168 -10.00 8.67 7.93
N ILE A 169 -9.86 8.48 9.25
CA ILE A 169 -9.53 7.20 9.87
C ILE A 169 -10.59 6.93 10.92
N LYS A 170 -11.20 5.75 10.86
CA LYS A 170 -12.26 5.31 11.77
C LYS A 170 -11.76 4.18 12.65
#